data_1fd40697f5eb2443489386027753295f
#
_entry.id   1fd40697f5eb2443489386027753295f
#
_cell.length_a   1.000
_cell.length_b   1.000
_cell.length_c   1.000
_cell.angle_alpha   90.00
_cell.angle_beta   90.00
_cell.angle_gamma   90.00
#
_symmetry.space_group_name_H-M   'P 1'
#
loop_
_entity.id
_entity.type
_entity.pdbx_description
1 polymer ?
#
loop_
_entity_poly.entity_id
_entity_poly.type
_entity_poly.pdbx_seq_one_letter_code
_entity_poly.pdbx_strand_id
1 'polypeptide(L)'
;MEYNNEKTINSIRDLLFLIESDAAMLKSDRLGEGVRLEASTEELEVCYRTCELMEDYIERAKILIGKMLDEREDMEVEDEGE
;
A
#
# COMPACT_ATOMS: atom_id res chain seq x y z
N MET A 1 -3.53 -24.50 -0.60
CA MET A 1 -2.82 -23.48 -0.54
C MET A 1 -2.81 -22.46 -1.64
N GLU A 2 -3.01 -22.84 -2.88
CA GLU A 2 -3.11 -21.81 -3.90
C GLU A 2 -4.26 -20.88 -3.67
N TYR A 3 -5.34 -21.39 -3.13
CA TYR A 3 -6.45 -20.50 -2.86
C TYR A 3 -6.09 -19.40 -1.88
N ASN A 4 -5.18 -19.69 -0.97
CA ASN A 4 -4.71 -18.67 -0.05
C ASN A 4 -3.94 -17.58 -0.78
N ASN A 5 -3.15 -18.00 -1.76
CA ASN A 5 -2.39 -17.02 -2.52
C ASN A 5 -3.29 -16.07 -3.29
N GLU A 6 -4.35 -16.60 -3.87
CA GLU A 6 -5.27 -15.75 -4.61
C GLU A 6 -5.92 -14.74 -3.70
N LYS A 7 -6.35 -15.17 -2.53
CA LYS A 7 -6.98 -14.26 -1.59
C LYS A 7 -6.00 -13.20 -1.13
N THR A 8 -4.78 -13.62 -0.85
CA THR A 8 -3.77 -12.69 -0.39
C THR A 8 -3.44 -11.67 -1.48
N ILE A 9 -3.33 -12.12 -2.70
CA ILE A 9 -3.03 -11.21 -3.80
C ILE A 9 -4.15 -10.20 -3.97
N ASN A 10 -5.40 -10.63 -3.84
CA ASN A 10 -6.51 -9.71 -3.94
C ASN A 10 -6.47 -8.68 -2.82
N SER A 11 -6.12 -9.10 -1.62
CA SER A 11 -6.00 -8.16 -0.51
C SER A 11 -4.90 -7.14 -0.77
N ILE A 12 -3.77 -7.59 -1.32
CA ILE A 12 -2.69 -6.68 -1.66
C ILE A 12 -3.14 -5.69 -2.71
N ARG A 13 -3.85 -6.16 -3.72
CA ARG A 13 -4.36 -5.28 -4.76
C ARG A 13 -5.29 -4.22 -4.20
N ASP A 14 -6.16 -4.63 -3.30
CA ASP A 14 -7.08 -3.67 -2.69
C ASP A 14 -6.34 -2.59 -1.93
N LEU A 15 -5.32 -3.00 -1.17
CA LEU A 15 -4.52 -2.03 -0.43
C LEU A 15 -3.81 -1.08 -1.37
N LEU A 16 -3.24 -1.60 -2.44
CA LEU A 16 -2.54 -0.76 -3.40
C LEU A 16 -3.50 0.19 -4.10
N PHE A 17 -4.72 -0.28 -4.36
CA PHE A 17 -5.72 0.58 -4.97
C PHE A 17 -6.06 1.74 -4.04
N LEU A 18 -6.19 1.47 -2.75
CA LEU A 18 -6.47 2.54 -1.79
C LEU A 18 -5.34 3.55 -1.75
N ILE A 19 -4.10 3.06 -1.79
CA ILE A 19 -2.95 3.95 -1.80
C ILE A 19 -2.97 4.82 -3.04
N GLU A 20 -3.24 4.20 -4.18
CA GLU A 20 -3.31 4.93 -5.44
C GLU A 20 -4.37 6.01 -5.41
N SER A 21 -5.55 5.65 -4.92
CA SER A 21 -6.65 6.59 -4.87
C SER A 21 -6.34 7.76 -3.95
N ASP A 22 -5.78 7.47 -2.79
CA ASP A 22 -5.45 8.52 -1.84
C ASP A 22 -4.37 9.42 -2.40
N ALA A 23 -3.35 8.83 -3.04
CA ALA A 23 -2.28 9.63 -3.61
C ALA A 23 -2.81 10.53 -4.71
N ALA A 24 -3.69 10.02 -5.56
CA ALA A 24 -4.26 10.82 -6.63
C ALA A 24 -5.09 11.96 -6.07
N MET A 25 -5.83 11.70 -5.02
CA MET A 25 -6.65 12.73 -4.40
C MET A 25 -5.77 13.84 -3.82
N LEU A 26 -4.71 13.46 -3.11
CA LEU A 26 -3.81 14.46 -2.58
C LEU A 26 -3.19 15.29 -3.67
N LYS A 27 -2.79 14.64 -4.74
CA LYS A 27 -2.08 15.31 -5.80
C LYS A 27 -2.98 16.29 -6.55
N SER A 28 -4.22 15.92 -6.79
CA SER A 28 -5.09 16.77 -7.62
C SER A 28 -6.01 17.64 -6.80
N ASP A 29 -6.55 17.13 -5.72
CA ASP A 29 -7.57 17.86 -4.97
C ASP A 29 -7.01 18.71 -3.84
N ARG A 30 -5.97 18.21 -3.19
CA ARG A 30 -5.44 18.91 -2.02
C ARG A 30 -4.21 19.74 -2.32
N LEU A 31 -3.33 19.21 -3.15
CA LEU A 31 -2.06 19.85 -3.43
C LEU A 31 -1.87 20.12 -4.90
N GLY A 32 -2.98 20.36 -5.63
CA GLY A 32 -2.89 20.70 -7.03
C GLY A 32 -2.14 21.99 -7.22
N GLU A 33 -1.73 22.22 -8.45
CA GLU A 33 -0.86 23.34 -8.77
C GLU A 33 -1.44 24.67 -8.30
N GLY A 34 -2.74 24.84 -8.46
CA GLY A 34 -3.35 26.10 -8.09
C GLY A 34 -3.59 26.27 -6.61
N VAL A 35 -3.35 25.23 -5.83
CA VAL A 35 -3.74 25.25 -4.43
C VAL A 35 -2.56 25.15 -3.47
N ARG A 36 -1.48 24.50 -3.89
CA ARG A 36 -0.44 24.11 -2.96
C ARG A 36 0.15 25.27 -2.16
N LEU A 37 0.24 26.43 -2.77
CA LEU A 37 0.84 27.58 -2.11
C LEU A 37 -0.10 28.23 -1.13
N GLU A 38 -1.40 27.99 -1.27
CA GLU A 38 -2.39 28.62 -0.43
C GLU A 38 -3.11 27.62 0.45
N ALA A 39 -2.57 26.42 0.56
CA ALA A 39 -3.19 25.42 1.39
C ALA A 39 -3.21 25.89 2.83
N SER A 40 -4.35 25.74 3.48
CA SER A 40 -4.48 26.13 4.88
C SER A 40 -3.81 25.09 5.77
N THR A 41 -3.64 25.47 7.01
CA THR A 41 -3.08 24.52 8.00
C THR A 41 -3.96 23.29 8.09
N GLU A 42 -5.27 23.47 8.04
CA GLU A 42 -6.18 22.34 8.13
C GLU A 42 -6.00 21.41 6.94
N GLU A 43 -5.85 21.97 5.75
CA GLU A 43 -5.66 21.14 4.58
C GLU A 43 -4.36 20.37 4.64
N LEU A 44 -3.31 21.01 5.13
CA LEU A 44 -2.04 20.33 5.29
C LEU A 44 -2.14 19.21 6.30
N GLU A 45 -2.91 19.44 7.37
CA GLU A 45 -3.10 18.39 8.36
C GLU A 45 -3.85 17.20 7.77
N VAL A 46 -4.85 17.47 6.94
CA VAL A 46 -5.56 16.39 6.28
C VAL A 46 -4.61 15.60 5.38
N CYS A 47 -3.77 16.31 4.66
CA CYS A 47 -2.79 15.64 3.81
C CYS A 47 -1.85 14.77 4.63
N TYR A 48 -1.42 15.28 5.76
CA TYR A 48 -0.51 14.52 6.62
C TYR A 48 -1.18 13.23 7.10
N ARG A 49 -2.42 13.35 7.55
CA ARG A 49 -3.14 12.18 8.03
C ARG A 49 -3.40 11.17 6.93
N THR A 50 -3.69 11.67 5.73
CA THR A 50 -3.89 10.76 4.62
C THR A 50 -2.60 10.01 4.29
N CYS A 51 -1.47 10.68 4.41
CA CYS A 51 -0.19 10.03 4.22
C CYS A 51 0.03 8.95 5.28
N GLU A 52 -0.39 9.21 6.50
CA GLU A 52 -0.26 8.20 7.55
C GLU A 52 -1.11 6.99 7.25
N LEU A 53 -2.31 7.21 6.71
CA LEU A 53 -3.15 6.10 6.30
C LEU A 53 -2.49 5.29 5.19
N MET A 54 -1.89 5.99 4.24
CA MET A 54 -1.20 5.29 3.16
C MET A 54 -0.04 4.48 3.70
N GLU A 55 0.67 5.01 4.66
CA GLU A 55 1.75 4.26 5.29
C GLU A 55 1.24 2.99 5.94
N ASP A 56 0.10 3.08 6.58
CA ASP A 56 -0.49 1.90 7.20
C ASP A 56 -0.87 0.87 6.14
N TYR A 57 -1.47 1.32 5.05
CA TYR A 57 -1.79 0.40 3.96
C TYR A 57 -0.53 -0.24 3.38
N ILE A 58 0.52 0.54 3.22
CA ILE A 58 1.77 0.01 2.70
C ILE A 58 2.34 -1.03 3.64
N GLU A 59 2.29 -0.76 4.93
CA GLU A 59 2.81 -1.72 5.90
C GLU A 59 2.04 -3.02 5.84
N ARG A 60 0.73 -2.93 5.71
CA ARG A 60 -0.07 -4.14 5.61
C ARG A 60 0.25 -4.92 4.34
N ALA A 61 0.41 -4.21 3.24
CA ALA A 61 0.77 -4.87 2.00
C ALA A 61 2.13 -5.55 2.12
N LYS A 62 3.07 -4.88 2.78
CA LYS A 62 4.39 -5.46 2.98
C LYS A 62 4.32 -6.75 3.79
N ILE A 63 3.50 -6.77 4.81
CA ILE A 63 3.36 -7.95 5.63
C ILE A 63 2.82 -9.11 4.80
N LEU A 64 1.80 -8.83 4.00
CA LEU A 64 1.23 -9.89 3.18
C LEU A 64 2.21 -10.37 2.12
N ILE A 65 2.91 -9.46 1.49
CA ILE A 65 3.91 -9.84 0.49
C ILE A 65 5.03 -10.63 1.15
N GLY A 66 5.43 -10.20 2.35
CA GLY A 66 6.47 -10.90 3.07
C GLY A 66 6.10 -12.33 3.38
N LYS A 67 4.85 -12.55 3.74
CA LYS A 67 4.39 -13.91 4.01
C LYS A 67 4.49 -14.78 2.76
N MET A 68 4.09 -14.22 1.63
CA MET A 68 4.19 -14.96 0.39
C MET A 68 5.62 -15.28 0.03
N LEU A 69 6.51 -14.32 0.27
CA LEU A 69 7.92 -14.55 0.01
C LEU A 69 8.49 -15.63 0.90
N ASP A 70 8.10 -15.62 2.17
CA ASP A 70 8.56 -16.64 3.08
C ASP A 70 8.12 -18.03 2.63
N GLU A 71 6.89 -18.12 2.20
CA GLU A 71 6.38 -19.41 1.74
C GLU A 71 7.13 -19.89 0.52
N ARG A 72 7.43 -19.00 -0.39
CA ARG A 72 8.16 -19.38 -1.59
C ARG A 72 9.60 -19.77 -1.28
N GLU A 73 10.21 -19.04 -0.37
CA GLU A 73 11.57 -19.37 0.01
C GLU A 73 11.64 -20.76 0.64
N ASP A 74 10.66 -21.08 1.46
CA ASP A 74 10.62 -22.42 2.04
C ASP A 74 10.54 -23.47 0.95
N MET A 75 9.71 -23.24 -0.03
CA MET A 75 9.55 -24.19 -1.12
C MET A 75 10.83 -24.30 -1.93
N GLU A 76 11.46 -23.17 -2.21
CA GLU A 76 12.68 -23.17 -3.00
C GLU A 76 13.81 -23.87 -2.26
N VAL A 77 13.89 -23.64 -0.96
CA VAL A 77 14.93 -24.30 -0.17
C VAL A 77 14.73 -25.79 -0.20
N GLU A 78 13.50 -26.23 -0.13
CA GLU A 78 13.22 -27.66 -0.22
C GLU A 78 13.67 -28.22 -1.56
N ASP A 79 13.39 -27.51 -2.62
CA ASP A 79 13.81 -27.96 -3.94
C ASP A 79 15.31 -28.05 -4.03
N GLU A 80 15.99 -27.07 -3.52
CA GLU A 80 17.44 -27.07 -3.57
C GLU A 80 18.05 -28.09 -2.64
N GLY A 81 17.31 -28.45 -1.62
CA GLY A 81 17.81 -29.40 -0.65
C GLY A 81 18.13 -30.74 -1.24
N GLU A 82 17.58 -31.04 -2.40
CA GLU A 82 17.93 -32.27 -2.98
C GLU A 82 19.11 -32.09 -3.89
#